data_ed80ea7874241aa7565455fab1b3a9f8
#
_entry.id   ed80ea7874241aa7565455fab1b3a9f8
#
_cell.length_a   1.000
_cell.length_b   1.000
_cell.length_c   1.000
_cell.angle_alpha   90.00
_cell.angle_beta   90.00
_cell.angle_gamma   90.00
#
_symmetry.space_group_name_H-M   'P 1'
#
loop_
_entity.id
_entity.type
_entity.pdbx_description
1 polymer ?
#
loop_
_entity_poly.entity_id
_entity_poly.type
_entity_poly.pdbx_seq_one_letter_code
_entity_poly.pdbx_strand_id
1 'polypeptide(L)'
;MSGLILLIVLAIWGFASFSLARLIVKPIASSIVKKGVNIALVALIFIAPVADDIVGGVQFRSLCGEGAVIKVDENKAKGKTVYLEDVTTEMIDGFIIPIEKQNWSYRDVNNNELLLTWGYYHAQGGWLSRLIGFPQGSPPYTFNGSCYPKEAFGGKSIFDRLNIKKR
;
A
#
# COMPACT_ATOMS: atom_id res chain seq x y z
N MET A 1 -3.65 -5.45 -23.94
CA MET A 1 -2.78 -4.45 -24.61
C MET A 1 -1.80 -3.75 -23.64
N SER A 2 -2.06 -3.72 -22.34
CA SER A 2 -1.20 -3.04 -21.33
C SER A 2 0.21 -3.62 -21.17
N GLY A 3 0.40 -4.93 -21.37
CA GLY A 3 1.70 -5.58 -21.20
C GLY A 3 2.76 -5.17 -22.23
N LEU A 4 2.37 -4.95 -23.49
CA LEU A 4 3.29 -4.53 -24.53
C LEU A 4 3.82 -3.10 -24.28
N ILE A 5 2.94 -2.21 -23.85
CA ILE A 5 3.32 -0.83 -23.51
C ILE A 5 4.30 -0.83 -22.35
N LEU A 6 4.04 -1.63 -21.32
CA LEU A 6 4.94 -1.77 -20.17
C LEU A 6 6.33 -2.25 -20.59
N LEU A 7 6.40 -3.27 -21.46
CA LEU A 7 7.69 -3.77 -21.98
C LEU A 7 8.47 -2.71 -22.74
N ILE A 8 7.77 -1.91 -23.57
CA ILE A 8 8.40 -0.82 -24.34
C ILE A 8 8.95 0.25 -23.38
N VAL A 9 8.17 0.66 -22.37
CA VAL A 9 8.60 1.64 -21.38
C VAL A 9 9.81 1.14 -20.59
N LEU A 10 9.79 -0.12 -20.15
CA LEU A 10 10.92 -0.72 -19.43
C LEU A 10 12.17 -0.82 -20.31
N ALA A 11 12.03 -1.16 -21.59
CA ALA A 11 13.16 -1.22 -22.54
C ALA A 11 13.78 0.17 -22.77
N ILE A 12 12.95 1.20 -22.97
CA ILE A 12 13.41 2.58 -23.14
C ILE A 12 14.11 3.07 -21.86
N TRP A 13 13.52 2.82 -20.68
CA TRP A 13 14.10 3.20 -19.40
C TRP A 13 15.42 2.45 -19.11
N GLY A 14 15.48 1.15 -19.39
CA GLY A 14 16.71 0.35 -19.27
C GLY A 14 17.83 0.88 -20.17
N PHE A 15 17.53 1.22 -21.42
CA PHE A 15 18.49 1.82 -22.33
C PHE A 15 18.97 3.20 -21.86
N ALA A 16 18.05 4.05 -21.37
CA ALA A 16 18.38 5.35 -20.82
C ALA A 16 19.28 5.23 -19.57
N SER A 17 18.95 4.33 -18.65
CA SER A 17 19.74 4.05 -17.44
C SER A 17 21.15 3.60 -17.76
N PHE A 18 21.29 2.68 -18.72
CA PHE A 18 22.58 2.20 -19.18
C PHE A 18 23.42 3.30 -19.85
N SER A 19 22.81 4.10 -20.70
CA SER A 19 23.48 5.22 -21.39
C SER A 19 23.97 6.28 -20.42
N LEU A 20 23.10 6.65 -19.44
CA LEU A 20 23.43 7.64 -18.43
C LEU A 20 24.55 7.14 -17.49
N ALA A 21 24.47 5.87 -17.04
CA ALA A 21 25.52 5.28 -16.22
C ALA A 21 26.88 5.30 -16.95
N ARG A 22 26.90 4.95 -18.25
CA ARG A 22 28.12 5.01 -19.06
C ARG A 22 28.73 6.42 -19.17
N LEU A 23 27.87 7.44 -19.30
CA LEU A 23 28.34 8.83 -19.35
C LEU A 23 28.99 9.24 -18.01
N ILE A 24 28.39 8.86 -16.89
CA ILE A 24 28.89 9.19 -15.54
C ILE A 24 30.23 8.51 -15.27
N VAL A 25 30.41 7.23 -15.64
CA VAL A 25 31.66 6.50 -15.40
C VAL A 25 32.76 6.74 -16.43
N LYS A 26 32.51 7.54 -17.46
CA LYS A 26 33.49 7.82 -18.52
C LYS A 26 34.84 8.32 -18.00
N PRO A 27 34.94 9.21 -16.99
CA PRO A 27 36.22 9.71 -16.49
C PRO A 27 37.00 8.71 -15.62
N ILE A 28 36.43 7.55 -15.25
CA ILE A 28 37.13 6.58 -14.39
C ILE A 28 38.19 5.84 -15.20
N ALA A 29 39.45 5.94 -14.78
CA ALA A 29 40.59 5.37 -15.48
C ALA A 29 40.73 3.83 -15.31
N SER A 30 40.45 3.32 -14.10
CA SER A 30 40.56 1.88 -13.78
C SER A 30 39.47 1.05 -14.45
N SER A 31 39.83 0.07 -15.28
CA SER A 31 38.87 -0.76 -16.01
C SER A 31 37.97 -1.62 -15.10
N ILE A 32 38.54 -2.18 -14.01
CA ILE A 32 37.77 -3.04 -13.08
C ILE A 32 36.79 -2.18 -12.27
N VAL A 33 37.24 -1.08 -11.68
CA VAL A 33 36.41 -0.15 -10.91
C VAL A 33 35.31 0.43 -11.80
N LYS A 34 35.65 0.81 -13.02
CA LYS A 34 34.69 1.32 -14.00
C LYS A 34 33.55 0.36 -14.27
N LYS A 35 33.82 -0.95 -14.46
CA LYS A 35 32.78 -1.96 -14.66
C LYS A 35 31.89 -2.09 -13.44
N GLY A 36 32.45 -2.20 -12.24
CA GLY A 36 31.70 -2.31 -10.99
C GLY A 36 30.79 -1.11 -10.74
N VAL A 37 31.33 0.09 -10.86
CA VAL A 37 30.57 1.35 -10.68
C VAL A 37 29.48 1.49 -11.74
N ASN A 38 29.76 1.10 -13.00
CA ASN A 38 28.75 1.16 -14.05
C ASN A 38 27.54 0.25 -13.74
N ILE A 39 27.78 -1.01 -13.31
CA ILE A 39 26.71 -1.94 -12.95
C ILE A 39 25.87 -1.38 -11.78
N ALA A 40 26.55 -0.88 -10.74
CA ALA A 40 25.86 -0.29 -9.58
C ALA A 40 25.01 0.93 -9.96
N LEU A 41 25.54 1.82 -10.81
CA LEU A 41 24.81 3.00 -11.29
C LEU A 41 23.62 2.61 -12.16
N VAL A 42 23.76 1.65 -13.07
CA VAL A 42 22.64 1.15 -13.88
C VAL A 42 21.53 0.65 -12.98
N ALA A 43 21.86 -0.17 -11.98
CA ALA A 43 20.87 -0.69 -11.03
C ALA A 43 20.18 0.42 -10.23
N LEU A 44 20.94 1.38 -9.71
CA LEU A 44 20.39 2.53 -8.95
C LEU A 44 19.46 3.39 -9.82
N ILE A 45 19.88 3.76 -11.02
CA ILE A 45 19.07 4.58 -11.92
C ILE A 45 17.82 3.82 -12.37
N PHE A 46 17.95 2.51 -12.60
CA PHE A 46 16.83 1.67 -13.01
C PHE A 46 15.74 1.56 -11.92
N ILE A 47 16.15 1.43 -10.65
CA ILE A 47 15.24 1.29 -9.50
C ILE A 47 14.71 2.65 -9.02
N ALA A 48 15.42 3.75 -9.27
CA ALA A 48 15.07 5.08 -8.77
C ALA A 48 13.60 5.50 -8.95
N PRO A 49 12.94 5.22 -10.09
CA PRO A 49 11.53 5.60 -10.29
C PRO A 49 10.52 4.91 -9.38
N VAL A 50 10.90 3.77 -8.80
CA VAL A 50 10.02 2.98 -7.91
C VAL A 50 10.58 2.86 -6.50
N ALA A 51 11.66 3.58 -6.19
CA ALA A 51 12.34 3.51 -4.89
C ALA A 51 11.42 3.94 -3.74
N ASP A 52 10.65 5.00 -3.92
CA ASP A 52 9.67 5.48 -2.93
C ASP A 52 8.53 4.45 -2.74
N ASP A 53 8.11 3.79 -3.79
CA ASP A 53 7.11 2.72 -3.77
C ASP A 53 7.61 1.51 -2.97
N ILE A 54 8.87 1.11 -3.16
CA ILE A 54 9.49 0.00 -2.42
C ILE A 54 9.61 0.33 -0.93
N VAL A 55 10.15 1.50 -0.59
CA VAL A 55 10.32 1.93 0.81
C VAL A 55 8.95 2.14 1.46
N GLY A 56 8.02 2.79 0.78
CA GLY A 56 6.65 2.96 1.22
C GLY A 56 5.94 1.62 1.48
N GLY A 57 6.21 0.61 0.64
CA GLY A 57 5.68 -0.74 0.81
C GLY A 57 6.18 -1.42 2.09
N VAL A 58 7.43 -1.21 2.49
CA VAL A 58 7.97 -1.69 3.78
C VAL A 58 7.27 -1.00 4.94
N GLN A 59 7.16 0.32 4.89
CA GLN A 59 6.46 1.10 5.92
C GLN A 59 4.98 0.70 6.02
N PHE A 60 4.30 0.52 4.89
CA PHE A 60 2.91 0.10 4.84
C PHE A 60 2.67 -1.28 5.44
N ARG A 61 3.57 -2.24 5.21
CA ARG A 61 3.48 -3.59 5.82
C ARG A 61 3.59 -3.54 7.35
N SER A 62 4.48 -2.71 7.89
CA SER A 62 4.61 -2.51 9.33
C SER A 62 3.32 -1.94 9.92
N LEU A 63 2.79 -0.88 9.30
CA LEU A 63 1.52 -0.28 9.68
C LEU A 63 0.35 -1.28 9.67
N CYS A 64 0.29 -2.12 8.63
CA CYS A 64 -0.72 -3.17 8.51
C CYS A 64 -0.65 -4.21 9.62
N GLY A 65 0.56 -4.62 10.01
CA GLY A 65 0.77 -5.61 11.05
C GLY A 65 0.24 -5.16 12.42
N GLU A 66 0.35 -3.87 12.70
CA GLU A 66 -0.03 -3.28 13.98
C GLU A 66 -1.45 -2.70 13.99
N GLY A 67 -1.87 -2.14 12.85
CA GLY A 67 -3.09 -1.33 12.75
C GLY A 67 -4.32 -2.06 12.23
N ALA A 68 -4.15 -3.12 11.44
CA ALA A 68 -5.25 -3.87 10.86
C ALA A 68 -5.82 -4.92 11.84
N VAL A 69 -6.21 -4.48 13.03
CA VAL A 69 -6.76 -5.31 14.10
C VAL A 69 -8.19 -4.88 14.41
N ILE A 70 -9.07 -5.86 14.61
CA ILE A 70 -10.44 -5.60 15.08
C ILE A 70 -10.40 -5.38 16.59
N LYS A 71 -10.92 -4.26 17.03
CA LYS A 71 -11.21 -3.98 18.44
C LYS A 71 -12.68 -4.28 18.69
N VAL A 72 -12.96 -5.28 19.53
CA VAL A 72 -14.32 -5.74 19.85
C VAL A 72 -14.40 -6.15 21.31
N ASP A 73 -15.50 -5.80 21.97
CA ASP A 73 -15.89 -6.41 23.24
C ASP A 73 -16.82 -7.60 22.92
N GLU A 74 -16.26 -8.81 22.86
CA GLU A 74 -16.99 -10.01 22.46
C GLU A 74 -18.18 -10.31 23.37
N ASN A 75 -18.08 -10.01 24.68
CA ASN A 75 -19.17 -10.25 25.64
C ASN A 75 -20.37 -9.34 25.37
N LYS A 76 -20.11 -8.10 24.96
CA LYS A 76 -21.15 -7.12 24.68
C LYS A 76 -21.71 -7.24 23.25
N ALA A 77 -20.88 -7.65 22.30
CA ALA A 77 -21.23 -7.69 20.88
C ALA A 77 -22.02 -8.95 20.49
N LYS A 78 -21.90 -10.05 21.23
CA LYS A 78 -22.50 -11.34 20.89
C LYS A 78 -24.02 -11.27 20.80
N GLY A 79 -24.57 -11.71 19.65
CA GLY A 79 -26.00 -11.76 19.37
C GLY A 79 -26.68 -10.42 19.15
N LYS A 80 -25.91 -9.33 19.08
CA LYS A 80 -26.44 -7.97 18.90
C LYS A 80 -26.78 -7.67 17.44
N THR A 81 -27.63 -6.65 17.27
CA THR A 81 -27.88 -6.05 15.97
C THR A 81 -27.14 -4.72 15.90
N VAL A 82 -26.29 -4.57 14.90
CA VAL A 82 -25.43 -3.39 14.75
C VAL A 82 -25.72 -2.67 13.44
N TYR A 83 -25.43 -1.37 13.44
CA TYR A 83 -25.41 -0.57 12.24
C TYR A 83 -24.01 0.03 12.04
N LEU A 84 -23.63 0.25 10.78
CA LEU A 84 -22.40 0.94 10.43
C LEU A 84 -22.58 2.43 10.69
N GLU A 85 -21.71 3.00 11.52
CA GLU A 85 -21.55 4.43 11.64
C GLU A 85 -20.90 5.02 10.38
N ASP A 86 -20.97 6.33 10.19
CA ASP A 86 -20.31 6.99 9.07
C ASP A 86 -18.82 6.68 9.05
N VAL A 87 -18.34 6.17 7.91
CA VAL A 87 -16.93 5.84 7.73
C VAL A 87 -16.13 7.14 7.66
N THR A 88 -15.25 7.35 8.62
CA THR A 88 -14.34 8.49 8.61
C THR A 88 -13.06 8.14 7.91
N THR A 89 -12.59 9.04 7.04
CA THR A 89 -11.36 8.88 6.28
C THR A 89 -10.34 9.93 6.74
N GLU A 90 -9.13 9.50 7.04
CA GLU A 90 -8.02 10.36 7.43
C GLU A 90 -6.74 10.00 6.67
N MET A 91 -5.93 11.01 6.34
CA MET A 91 -4.59 10.78 5.79
C MET A 91 -3.61 10.59 6.94
N ILE A 92 -2.71 9.58 6.81
CA ILE A 92 -1.69 9.31 7.82
C ILE A 92 -0.39 9.96 7.38
N ASP A 93 0.14 10.86 8.22
CA ASP A 93 1.40 11.56 7.98
C ASP A 93 2.63 10.70 8.39
N GLY A 94 3.81 11.11 7.91
CA GLY A 94 5.09 10.48 8.27
C GLY A 94 5.50 9.30 7.40
N PHE A 95 4.78 9.01 6.32
CA PHE A 95 5.11 7.97 5.33
C PHE A 95 5.63 8.59 4.04
N ILE A 96 6.50 7.86 3.32
CA ILE A 96 7.06 8.32 2.04
C ILE A 96 5.98 8.38 0.95
N ILE A 97 5.00 7.50 1.03
CA ILE A 97 3.84 7.45 0.13
C ILE A 97 2.58 7.87 0.89
N PRO A 98 1.58 8.45 0.23
CA PRO A 98 0.31 8.79 0.87
C PRO A 98 -0.42 7.52 1.33
N ILE A 99 -0.86 7.50 2.58
CA ILE A 99 -1.66 6.41 3.14
C ILE A 99 -2.93 7.00 3.71
N GLU A 100 -4.05 6.44 3.28
CA GLU A 100 -5.40 6.76 3.74
C GLU A 100 -5.85 5.68 4.71
N LYS A 101 -6.43 6.09 5.82
CA LYS A 101 -7.05 5.21 6.80
C LYS A 101 -8.53 5.50 6.87
N GLN A 102 -9.34 4.49 6.68
CA GLN A 102 -10.78 4.52 6.90
C GLN A 102 -11.08 3.81 8.21
N ASN A 103 -11.75 4.52 9.12
CA ASN A 103 -12.18 3.97 10.39
C ASN A 103 -13.61 3.46 10.22
N TRP A 104 -13.78 2.16 10.44
CA TRP A 104 -15.06 1.47 10.39
C TRP A 104 -15.53 1.18 11.81
N SER A 105 -16.66 1.76 12.19
CA SER A 105 -17.25 1.63 13.51
C SER A 105 -18.66 1.07 13.43
N TYR A 106 -18.97 0.10 14.27
CA TYR A 106 -20.30 -0.49 14.38
C TYR A 106 -20.87 -0.30 15.77
N ARG A 107 -22.10 0.23 15.82
CA ARG A 107 -22.83 0.51 17.05
C ARG A 107 -24.07 -0.37 17.21
N ASP A 108 -24.43 -0.65 18.46
CA ASP A 108 -25.69 -1.32 18.80
C ASP A 108 -26.89 -0.44 18.41
N VAL A 109 -27.85 -1.02 17.70
CA VAL A 109 -29.08 -0.33 17.27
C VAL A 109 -29.92 0.18 18.45
N ASN A 110 -29.84 -0.51 19.62
CA ASN A 110 -30.72 -0.21 20.75
C ASN A 110 -30.22 0.91 21.66
N ASN A 111 -28.90 0.92 21.95
CA ASN A 111 -28.32 1.83 22.93
C ASN A 111 -27.19 2.72 22.37
N ASN A 112 -26.93 2.61 21.08
CA ASN A 112 -25.87 3.38 20.38
C ASN A 112 -24.45 3.16 20.93
N GLU A 113 -24.22 2.06 21.67
CA GLU A 113 -22.91 1.72 22.20
C GLU A 113 -21.97 1.25 21.08
N LEU A 114 -20.71 1.72 21.10
CA LEU A 114 -19.68 1.25 20.17
C LEU A 114 -19.28 -0.18 20.55
N LEU A 115 -19.54 -1.13 19.66
CA LEU A 115 -19.27 -2.54 19.91
C LEU A 115 -18.06 -3.08 19.17
N LEU A 116 -17.77 -2.52 17.98
CA LEU A 116 -16.76 -3.06 17.10
C LEU A 116 -16.18 -1.95 16.22
N THR A 117 -14.85 -1.92 16.11
CA THR A 117 -14.17 -0.97 15.22
C THR A 117 -12.90 -1.58 14.62
N TRP A 118 -12.56 -1.17 13.40
CA TRP A 118 -11.28 -1.49 12.77
C TRP A 118 -10.85 -0.42 11.77
N GLY A 119 -9.56 -0.44 11.42
CA GLY A 119 -8.98 0.37 10.35
C GLY A 119 -8.90 -0.40 9.04
N TYR A 120 -9.30 0.24 7.94
CA TYR A 120 -8.94 -0.15 6.58
C TYR A 120 -7.91 0.84 6.07
N TYR A 121 -6.77 0.36 5.62
CA TYR A 121 -5.67 1.18 5.14
C TYR A 121 -5.53 1.03 3.64
N HIS A 122 -5.39 2.15 2.96
CA HIS A 122 -5.17 2.21 1.54
C HIS A 122 -3.95 3.09 1.23
N ALA A 123 -2.90 2.49 0.65
CA ALA A 123 -1.72 3.20 0.19
C ALA A 123 -1.88 3.58 -1.27
N GLN A 124 -1.60 4.82 -1.60
CA GLN A 124 -1.36 5.23 -2.97
C GLN A 124 0.08 4.84 -3.35
N GLY A 125 0.34 4.70 -4.64
CA GLY A 125 1.68 4.40 -5.12
C GLY A 125 2.62 5.61 -5.02
N GLY A 126 3.89 5.35 -5.30
CA GLY A 126 4.94 6.35 -5.35
C GLY A 126 4.72 7.40 -6.44
N TRP A 127 5.71 8.29 -6.59
CA TRP A 127 5.60 9.42 -7.52
C TRP A 127 5.35 8.97 -8.97
N LEU A 128 5.96 7.87 -9.40
CA LEU A 128 5.78 7.36 -10.77
C LEU A 128 4.34 6.90 -11.01
N SER A 129 3.75 6.18 -10.06
CA SER A 129 2.35 5.73 -10.13
C SER A 129 1.39 6.92 -10.23
N ARG A 130 1.63 7.96 -9.44
CA ARG A 130 0.82 9.19 -9.42
C ARG A 130 1.01 10.05 -10.68
N LEU A 131 2.23 10.05 -11.26
CA LEU A 131 2.51 10.81 -12.49
C LEU A 131 1.84 10.19 -13.71
N ILE A 132 1.88 8.86 -13.84
CA ILE A 132 1.30 8.15 -15.00
C ILE A 132 -0.23 8.09 -14.87
N GLY A 133 -0.78 8.16 -13.66
CA GLY A 133 -2.19 8.37 -13.35
C GLY A 133 -3.14 7.37 -14.01
N PHE A 134 -3.35 6.20 -13.43
CA PHE A 134 -4.51 5.40 -13.82
C PHE A 134 -5.77 5.92 -13.10
N PRO A 135 -6.94 5.91 -13.76
CA PRO A 135 -8.20 6.44 -13.20
C PRO A 135 -8.65 5.79 -11.88
N GLN A 136 -7.99 4.75 -11.42
CA GLN A 136 -8.34 3.92 -10.25
C GLN A 136 -7.50 4.24 -9.01
N GLY A 137 -7.09 5.49 -8.78
CA GLY A 137 -6.44 5.91 -7.53
C GLY A 137 -4.94 5.63 -7.45
N SER A 138 -4.26 5.47 -8.58
CA SER A 138 -2.79 5.32 -8.65
C SER A 138 -2.23 4.27 -7.67
N PRO A 139 -2.62 2.99 -7.77
CA PRO A 139 -2.18 1.96 -6.84
C PRO A 139 -0.66 1.76 -6.90
N PRO A 140 -0.02 1.26 -5.82
CA PRO A 140 1.38 0.89 -5.83
C PRO A 140 1.69 -0.18 -6.88
N TYR A 141 2.88 -0.10 -7.50
CA TYR A 141 3.33 -1.11 -8.47
C TYR A 141 4.04 -2.29 -7.82
N THR A 142 4.66 -2.10 -6.66
CA THR A 142 5.56 -3.06 -6.04
C THR A 142 4.92 -3.88 -4.91
N PHE A 143 3.73 -3.49 -4.44
CA PHE A 143 3.03 -4.19 -3.36
C PHE A 143 1.51 -4.00 -3.43
N ASN A 144 0.77 -4.78 -2.63
CA ASN A 144 -0.67 -4.58 -2.49
C ASN A 144 -0.95 -3.40 -1.55
N GLY A 145 -1.50 -2.31 -2.09
CA GLY A 145 -1.80 -1.07 -1.37
C GLY A 145 -3.02 -1.14 -0.46
N SER A 146 -3.61 -2.29 -0.21
CA SER A 146 -4.80 -2.42 0.63
C SER A 146 -4.58 -3.35 1.79
N CYS A 147 -5.03 -2.95 2.96
CA CYS A 147 -4.86 -3.71 4.18
C CYS A 147 -6.08 -3.56 5.10
N TYR A 148 -6.59 -4.68 5.56
CA TYR A 148 -7.73 -4.77 6.48
C TYR A 148 -7.63 -6.06 7.31
N PRO A 149 -8.29 -6.12 8.49
CA PRO A 149 -8.34 -7.37 9.26
C PRO A 149 -9.05 -8.46 8.48
N LYS A 150 -8.40 -9.60 8.31
CA LYS A 150 -8.97 -10.75 7.57
C LYS A 150 -10.30 -11.23 8.16
N GLU A 151 -10.48 -11.06 9.46
CA GLU A 151 -11.69 -11.43 10.20
C GLU A 151 -12.88 -10.46 9.98
N ALA A 152 -12.63 -9.27 9.39
CA ALA A 152 -13.69 -8.33 9.05
C ALA A 152 -14.52 -8.79 7.84
N PHE A 153 -13.88 -9.54 6.92
CA PHE A 153 -14.46 -9.97 5.65
C PHE A 153 -14.14 -11.46 5.42
N GLY A 154 -15.09 -12.20 4.90
CA GLY A 154 -14.91 -13.62 4.53
C GLY A 154 -15.86 -14.57 5.25
N GLY A 155 -15.78 -15.86 4.93
CA GLY A 155 -16.73 -16.89 5.35
C GLY A 155 -16.67 -17.32 6.83
N LYS A 156 -15.77 -16.72 7.62
CA LYS A 156 -15.70 -16.82 9.09
C LYS A 156 -15.45 -15.44 9.68
N SER A 157 -16.29 -14.50 9.26
CA SER A 157 -16.17 -13.11 9.76
C SER A 157 -16.45 -13.05 11.26
N ILE A 158 -15.96 -11.98 11.90
CA ILE A 158 -16.26 -11.68 13.30
C ILE A 158 -17.78 -11.61 13.55
N PHE A 159 -18.54 -11.15 12.55
CA PHE A 159 -20.00 -11.05 12.62
C PHE A 159 -20.65 -12.44 12.71
N ASP A 160 -20.17 -13.41 11.91
CA ASP A 160 -20.67 -14.78 11.96
C ASP A 160 -20.27 -15.49 13.25
N ARG A 161 -19.00 -15.30 13.67
CA ARG A 161 -18.49 -15.90 14.92
C ARG A 161 -19.26 -15.45 16.16
N LEU A 162 -19.65 -14.18 16.22
CA LEU A 162 -20.36 -13.60 17.35
C LEU A 162 -21.90 -13.54 17.13
N ASN A 163 -22.39 -14.09 16.02
CA ASN A 163 -23.82 -14.04 15.64
C ASN A 163 -24.37 -12.58 15.66
N ILE A 164 -23.58 -11.65 15.10
CA ILE A 164 -23.93 -10.23 15.00
C ILE A 164 -24.73 -10.01 13.72
N LYS A 165 -25.90 -9.36 13.83
CA LYS A 165 -26.73 -9.00 12.68
C LYS A 165 -26.41 -7.58 12.23
N LYS A 166 -26.22 -7.38 10.92
CA LYS A 166 -26.05 -6.05 10.31
C LYS A 166 -27.42 -5.53 9.86
N ARG A 167 -27.69 -4.27 10.16
CA ARG A 167 -28.86 -3.53 9.69
C ARG A 167 -28.50 -2.67 8.48
#